data_1a4ded79c7a5b69a921ce53a77127517
#
_entry.id   1a4ded79c7a5b69a921ce53a77127517
#
_cell.length_a   1.000
_cell.length_b   1.000
_cell.length_c   1.000
_cell.angle_alpha   90.00
_cell.angle_beta   90.00
_cell.angle_gamma   90.00
#
_symmetry.space_group_name_H-M   'P 1'
#
loop_
_entity.id
_entity.type
_entity.pdbx_description
1 polymer ?
#
loop_
_entity_poly.entity_id
_entity_poly.type
_entity_poly.pdbx_seq_one_letter_code
_entity_poly.pdbx_strand_id
1 'polypeptide(L)'
;MSSLLRRPIAWLIILGAIGAAGVALGVTQISKTTHKPIAAQVMTPYAAVAEGKADVEGGIIQVASRTAGVVREVDVLEGDHVAKGQVLARQEDDAPRLAVQTAEANLANAQALLGTTRVQLAAAEREHARLSGLAGVVSRQQIDQAADAVASAKANLDQEQAAVQVQAAQLGEARYRLEETIVRAPVDGVIVRRYANPGTGASTLNVTPMFDLEPAGRRIVRAEVTETELPAVAIGEQVRLSTETDQSHDYPGKVLRRAAVFGERKLQSDDPTERTDDKVVEVVVSADSAPFLVGQRVLVKFLKSPGS
;
A
#
# COMPACT_ATOMS: atom_id res chain seq x y z
N MET A 1 6.64 72.50 63.87
CA MET A 1 7.27 72.76 62.63
C MET A 1 8.73 72.62 62.87
N SER A 2 9.45 71.76 62.24
CA SER A 2 10.90 71.85 62.31
C SER A 2 11.69 70.91 63.23
N SER A 3 12.70 70.31 62.70
CA SER A 3 13.94 69.95 63.33
C SER A 3 14.11 68.60 64.01
N LEU A 4 13.61 67.51 63.48
CA LEU A 4 13.97 66.16 63.98
C LEU A 4 14.72 65.29 62.95
N LEU A 5 15.14 65.81 61.78
CA LEU A 5 15.83 65.07 60.73
C LEU A 5 17.31 65.32 60.54
N ARG A 6 17.99 65.95 61.58
CA ARG A 6 19.43 66.31 61.53
C ARG A 6 20.29 65.65 62.58
N ARG A 7 20.03 64.39 62.93
CA ARG A 7 21.00 63.67 63.79
C ARG A 7 21.50 62.43 63.08
N PRO A 8 22.75 62.38 62.62
CA PRO A 8 23.33 61.25 61.90
C PRO A 8 23.30 59.94 62.67
N ILE A 9 23.17 59.98 63.97
CA ILE A 9 23.12 58.79 64.85
C ILE A 9 21.78 58.00 64.66
N ALA A 10 20.64 58.66 64.30
CA ALA A 10 19.35 58.02 64.09
C ALA A 10 19.38 57.14 62.85
N TRP A 11 20.15 57.55 61.84
CA TRP A 11 20.27 56.75 60.60
C TRP A 11 21.15 55.51 60.75
N LEU A 12 22.17 55.55 61.63
CA LEU A 12 23.02 54.39 61.92
C LEU A 12 22.23 53.28 62.65
N ILE A 13 21.31 53.64 63.55
CA ILE A 13 20.50 52.68 64.29
C ILE A 13 19.47 52.04 63.39
N ILE A 14 18.86 52.77 62.38
CA ILE A 14 17.89 52.23 61.40
C ILE A 14 18.61 51.31 60.41
N LEU A 15 19.80 51.66 59.97
CA LEU A 15 20.60 50.77 59.08
C LEU A 15 21.07 49.49 59.79
N GLY A 16 21.43 49.58 61.10
CA GLY A 16 21.79 48.40 61.91
C GLY A 16 20.59 47.43 62.10
N ALA A 17 19.36 47.96 62.32
CA ALA A 17 18.16 47.18 62.51
C ALA A 17 17.69 46.50 61.23
N ILE A 18 17.86 47.14 60.06
CA ILE A 18 17.54 46.54 58.75
C ILE A 18 18.57 45.47 58.42
N GLY A 19 19.85 45.62 58.72
CA GLY A 19 20.87 44.61 58.52
C GLY A 19 20.64 43.36 59.40
N ALA A 20 20.24 43.50 60.63
CA ALA A 20 19.98 42.38 61.54
C ALA A 20 18.69 41.62 61.14
N ALA A 21 17.66 42.30 60.64
CA ALA A 21 16.44 41.67 60.15
C ALA A 21 16.67 40.93 58.82
N GLY A 22 17.59 41.44 57.99
CA GLY A 22 17.96 40.75 56.69
C GLY A 22 18.73 39.46 56.93
N VAL A 23 19.62 39.42 57.92
CA VAL A 23 20.39 38.21 58.29
C VAL A 23 19.48 37.16 58.97
N ALA A 24 18.55 37.59 59.85
CA ALA A 24 17.59 36.65 60.44
C ALA A 24 16.62 36.05 59.48
N LEU A 25 16.14 36.77 58.41
CA LEU A 25 15.31 36.25 57.34
C LEU A 25 16.10 35.40 56.36
N GLY A 26 17.39 35.66 56.13
CA GLY A 26 18.24 34.86 55.24
C GLY A 26 18.61 33.49 55.83
N VAL A 27 18.78 33.36 57.10
CA VAL A 27 19.16 32.10 57.78
C VAL A 27 17.95 31.14 57.91
N THR A 28 16.72 31.62 57.91
CA THR A 28 15.53 30.77 58.01
C THR A 28 15.08 30.19 56.64
N GLN A 29 15.65 30.71 55.53
CA GLN A 29 15.33 30.18 54.18
C GLN A 29 16.26 29.04 53.72
N ILE A 30 17.38 28.76 54.42
CA ILE A 30 18.36 27.75 53.99
C ILE A 30 17.98 26.33 54.47
N SER A 31 16.90 26.12 55.21
CA SER A 31 16.56 24.81 55.78
C SER A 31 15.31 24.17 55.23
N LYS A 32 14.85 24.56 54.04
CA LYS A 32 13.82 23.82 53.29
C LYS A 32 14.34 23.36 51.94
N THR A 33 15.43 22.60 51.94
CA THR A 33 15.65 21.62 50.89
C THR A 33 14.57 20.54 51.03
N THR A 34 13.41 20.79 50.45
CA THR A 34 12.44 19.74 50.24
C THR A 34 13.13 18.72 49.32
N HIS A 35 13.63 17.66 49.91
CA HIS A 35 13.92 16.44 49.15
C HIS A 35 12.61 16.10 48.46
N LYS A 36 12.54 16.40 47.16
CA LYS A 36 11.54 15.83 46.29
C LYS A 36 11.65 14.31 46.50
N PRO A 37 10.62 13.64 47.01
CA PRO A 37 10.72 12.20 47.16
C PRO A 37 11.14 11.68 45.80
N ILE A 38 12.27 10.97 45.76
CA ILE A 38 12.65 10.14 44.62
C ILE A 38 11.43 9.27 44.44
N ALA A 39 10.66 9.51 43.36
CA ALA A 39 9.54 8.67 43.00
C ALA A 39 10.11 7.26 43.02
N ALA A 40 9.58 6.42 43.93
CA ALA A 40 9.95 5.02 43.98
C ALA A 40 9.85 4.53 42.54
N GLN A 41 10.96 4.12 41.94
CA GLN A 41 10.96 3.51 40.64
C GLN A 41 10.01 2.29 40.77
N VAL A 42 8.80 2.45 40.26
CA VAL A 42 7.89 1.33 40.12
C VAL A 42 8.66 0.36 39.21
N MET A 43 9.17 -0.71 39.81
CA MET A 43 9.87 -1.75 39.04
C MET A 43 8.83 -2.37 38.14
N THR A 44 8.73 -1.82 36.93
CA THR A 44 7.89 -2.40 35.89
C THR A 44 8.47 -3.75 35.51
N PRO A 45 7.64 -4.79 35.36
CA PRO A 45 8.09 -6.12 34.95
C PRO A 45 8.58 -6.13 33.50
N TYR A 46 8.58 -4.98 32.85
CA TYR A 46 8.92 -4.80 31.45
C TYR A 46 10.34 -4.25 31.28
N ALA A 47 11.05 -4.77 30.27
CA ALA A 47 12.38 -4.32 29.91
C ALA A 47 12.33 -3.03 29.07
N ALA A 48 11.30 -2.91 28.22
CA ALA A 48 10.99 -1.75 27.41
C ALA A 48 9.49 -1.67 27.15
N VAL A 49 8.99 -0.47 26.84
CA VAL A 49 7.60 -0.25 26.41
C VAL A 49 7.64 0.69 25.21
N ALA A 50 7.17 0.21 24.08
CA ALA A 50 7.17 0.97 22.83
C ALA A 50 5.73 1.25 22.35
N GLU A 51 5.55 2.40 21.75
CA GLU A 51 4.32 2.72 21.05
C GLU A 51 4.31 2.03 19.69
N GLY A 52 3.16 1.53 19.29
CA GLY A 52 2.97 0.86 18.04
C GLY A 52 1.60 1.13 17.43
N LYS A 53 1.45 0.72 16.20
CA LYS A 53 0.22 0.80 15.45
C LYS A 53 -0.16 -0.58 14.94
N ALA A 54 -1.41 -0.99 15.18
CA ALA A 54 -1.94 -2.22 14.63
C ALA A 54 -2.03 -2.12 13.09
N ASP A 55 -1.62 -3.18 12.42
CA ASP A 55 -1.57 -3.28 10.97
C ASP A 55 -1.86 -4.73 10.54
N VAL A 56 -1.91 -4.97 9.26
CA VAL A 56 -1.97 -6.30 8.66
C VAL A 56 -0.68 -6.57 7.89
N GLU A 57 -0.29 -7.81 7.78
CA GLU A 57 0.88 -8.18 6.98
C GLU A 57 0.67 -7.83 5.51
N GLY A 58 1.58 -7.00 4.94
CA GLY A 58 1.41 -6.40 3.61
C GLY A 58 0.84 -4.98 3.63
N GLY A 59 0.25 -4.53 4.73
CA GLY A 59 -0.37 -3.21 4.85
C GLY A 59 -1.69 -3.08 4.06
N ILE A 60 -2.33 -1.93 4.16
CA ILE A 60 -3.52 -1.60 3.36
C ILE A 60 -3.11 -1.37 1.91
N ILE A 61 -3.83 -2.01 0.99
CA ILE A 61 -3.61 -1.88 -0.46
C ILE A 61 -4.55 -0.82 -1.00
N GLN A 62 -3.99 0.24 -1.56
CA GLN A 62 -4.75 1.25 -2.29
C GLN A 62 -5.05 0.75 -3.70
N VAL A 63 -6.30 0.36 -3.94
CA VAL A 63 -6.77 -0.05 -5.26
C VAL A 63 -7.16 1.20 -6.04
N ALA A 64 -6.53 1.40 -7.19
CA ALA A 64 -6.78 2.51 -8.09
C ALA A 64 -7.23 2.02 -9.47
N SER A 65 -7.82 2.89 -10.28
CA SER A 65 -8.09 2.60 -11.68
C SER A 65 -6.79 2.50 -12.49
N ARG A 66 -6.79 1.63 -13.49
CA ARG A 66 -5.70 1.49 -14.47
C ARG A 66 -5.80 2.50 -15.61
N THR A 67 -7.02 2.96 -15.90
CA THR A 67 -7.31 3.92 -16.97
C THR A 67 -8.02 5.15 -16.44
N ALA A 68 -7.87 6.28 -17.13
CA ALA A 68 -8.67 7.45 -16.87
C ALA A 68 -10.11 7.21 -17.37
N GLY A 69 -11.09 7.65 -16.62
CA GLY A 69 -12.51 7.49 -16.99
C GLY A 69 -13.43 7.88 -15.84
N VAL A 70 -14.72 7.81 -16.09
CA VAL A 70 -15.76 8.07 -15.10
C VAL A 70 -16.28 6.74 -14.56
N VAL A 71 -16.45 6.63 -13.26
CA VAL A 71 -17.03 5.47 -12.60
C VAL A 71 -18.52 5.40 -12.94
N ARG A 72 -18.95 4.31 -13.54
CA ARG A 72 -20.36 4.04 -13.86
C ARG A 72 -21.11 3.46 -12.67
N GLU A 73 -20.53 2.41 -12.07
CA GLU A 73 -21.13 1.71 -10.93
C GLU A 73 -20.05 1.22 -9.95
N VAL A 74 -20.47 1.03 -8.71
CA VAL A 74 -19.64 0.50 -7.62
C VAL A 74 -20.40 -0.65 -6.98
N ASP A 75 -19.79 -1.84 -6.97
CA ASP A 75 -20.46 -3.10 -6.60
C ASP A 75 -20.24 -3.48 -5.13
N VAL A 76 -19.46 -2.69 -4.36
CA VAL A 76 -19.08 -3.01 -2.99
C VAL A 76 -19.23 -1.82 -2.06
N LEU A 77 -19.43 -2.12 -0.77
CA LEU A 77 -19.50 -1.16 0.33
C LEU A 77 -18.31 -1.32 1.28
N GLU A 78 -18.10 -0.32 2.15
CA GLU A 78 -17.16 -0.43 3.25
C GLU A 78 -17.59 -1.55 4.22
N GLY A 79 -16.65 -2.38 4.62
CA GLY A 79 -16.87 -3.57 5.43
C GLY A 79 -17.12 -4.86 4.65
N ASP A 80 -17.32 -4.80 3.33
CA ASP A 80 -17.53 -5.99 2.52
C ASP A 80 -16.28 -6.84 2.39
N HIS A 81 -16.47 -8.16 2.50
CA HIS A 81 -15.44 -9.14 2.20
C HIS A 81 -15.41 -9.41 0.71
N VAL A 82 -14.24 -9.31 0.13
CA VAL A 82 -14.03 -9.50 -1.32
C VAL A 82 -12.99 -10.58 -1.59
N ALA A 83 -13.24 -11.34 -2.65
CA ALA A 83 -12.29 -12.34 -3.14
C ALA A 83 -11.38 -11.73 -4.21
N LYS A 84 -10.16 -12.27 -4.35
CA LYS A 84 -9.23 -11.91 -5.42
C LYS A 84 -9.91 -12.03 -6.80
N GLY A 85 -9.82 -10.97 -7.61
CA GLY A 85 -10.45 -10.87 -8.92
C GLY A 85 -11.92 -10.44 -8.91
N GLN A 86 -12.56 -10.33 -7.75
CA GLN A 86 -13.92 -9.80 -7.63
C GLN A 86 -13.99 -8.36 -8.16
N VAL A 87 -15.04 -8.05 -8.89
CA VAL A 87 -15.30 -6.70 -9.39
C VAL A 87 -15.69 -5.79 -8.22
N LEU A 88 -15.02 -4.64 -8.13
CA LEU A 88 -15.27 -3.61 -7.13
C LEU A 88 -16.02 -2.43 -7.73
N ALA A 89 -15.64 -2.04 -8.94
CA ALA A 89 -16.26 -0.94 -9.67
C ALA A 89 -16.09 -1.13 -11.18
N ARG A 90 -16.93 -0.46 -11.94
CA ARG A 90 -16.86 -0.39 -13.40
C ARG A 90 -16.84 1.06 -13.84
N GLN A 91 -15.96 1.38 -14.76
CA GLN A 91 -15.95 2.67 -15.45
C GLN A 91 -16.87 2.64 -16.68
N GLU A 92 -17.10 3.81 -17.28
CA GLU A 92 -17.75 3.91 -18.57
C GLU A 92 -16.94 3.15 -19.63
N ASP A 93 -17.57 2.18 -20.27
CA ASP A 93 -16.94 1.23 -21.18
C ASP A 93 -17.49 1.28 -22.61
N ASP A 94 -18.31 2.27 -22.93
CA ASP A 94 -19.00 2.35 -24.23
C ASP A 94 -18.01 2.43 -25.40
N ALA A 95 -16.99 3.27 -25.31
CA ALA A 95 -15.97 3.40 -26.35
C ALA A 95 -15.08 2.14 -26.48
N PRO A 96 -14.51 1.56 -25.40
CA PRO A 96 -13.82 0.28 -25.46
C PRO A 96 -14.67 -0.86 -26.02
N ARG A 97 -15.96 -0.93 -25.66
CA ARG A 97 -16.89 -1.96 -26.17
C ARG A 97 -17.12 -1.85 -27.68
N LEU A 98 -17.29 -0.62 -28.18
CA LEU A 98 -17.38 -0.38 -29.65
C LEU A 98 -16.06 -0.73 -30.34
N ALA A 99 -14.91 -0.46 -29.72
CA ALA A 99 -13.62 -0.87 -30.26
C ALA A 99 -13.49 -2.41 -30.40
N VAL A 100 -13.96 -3.16 -29.40
CA VAL A 100 -14.01 -4.62 -29.46
C VAL A 100 -14.91 -5.10 -30.63
N GLN A 101 -16.10 -4.53 -30.76
CA GLN A 101 -17.01 -4.90 -31.86
C GLN A 101 -16.41 -4.62 -33.26
N THR A 102 -15.71 -3.48 -33.40
CA THR A 102 -15.00 -3.13 -34.63
C THR A 102 -13.87 -4.12 -34.93
N ALA A 103 -13.07 -4.46 -33.95
CA ALA A 103 -11.97 -5.42 -34.09
C ALA A 103 -12.50 -6.84 -34.41
N GLU A 104 -13.62 -7.25 -33.82
CA GLU A 104 -14.30 -8.53 -34.15
C GLU A 104 -14.77 -8.56 -35.61
N ALA A 105 -15.36 -7.48 -36.09
CA ALA A 105 -15.78 -7.37 -37.49
C ALA A 105 -14.57 -7.42 -38.46
N ASN A 106 -13.47 -6.74 -38.11
CA ASN A 106 -12.26 -6.77 -38.91
C ASN A 106 -11.62 -8.18 -38.96
N LEU A 107 -11.58 -8.88 -37.85
CA LEU A 107 -11.10 -10.26 -37.79
C LEU A 107 -11.99 -11.19 -38.64
N ALA A 108 -13.31 -11.05 -38.54
CA ALA A 108 -14.24 -11.85 -39.34
C ALA A 108 -14.04 -11.59 -40.86
N ASN A 109 -13.81 -10.35 -41.25
CA ASN A 109 -13.51 -10.01 -42.66
C ASN A 109 -12.19 -10.64 -43.12
N ALA A 110 -11.10 -10.55 -42.33
CA ALA A 110 -9.84 -11.20 -42.67
C ALA A 110 -9.97 -12.74 -42.78
N GLN A 111 -10.75 -13.36 -41.90
CA GLN A 111 -11.04 -14.79 -41.95
C GLN A 111 -11.83 -15.18 -43.22
N ALA A 112 -12.77 -14.33 -43.67
CA ALA A 112 -13.50 -14.57 -44.92
C ALA A 112 -12.58 -14.47 -46.15
N LEU A 113 -11.67 -13.48 -46.20
CA LEU A 113 -10.67 -13.36 -47.25
C LEU A 113 -9.73 -14.58 -47.29
N LEU A 114 -9.26 -15.04 -46.14
CA LEU A 114 -8.47 -16.25 -46.02
C LEU A 114 -9.23 -17.47 -46.58
N GLY A 115 -10.55 -17.54 -46.34
CA GLY A 115 -11.42 -18.59 -46.92
C GLY A 115 -11.41 -18.56 -48.44
N THR A 116 -11.54 -17.38 -49.07
CA THR A 116 -11.51 -17.24 -50.55
C THR A 116 -10.17 -17.62 -51.13
N THR A 117 -9.07 -17.20 -50.48
CA THR A 117 -7.68 -17.53 -50.91
C THR A 117 -7.39 -19.02 -50.81
N ARG A 118 -7.92 -19.72 -49.80
CA ARG A 118 -7.85 -21.19 -49.74
C ARG A 118 -8.53 -21.88 -50.93
N VAL A 119 -9.71 -21.39 -51.34
CA VAL A 119 -10.41 -21.92 -52.52
C VAL A 119 -9.61 -21.68 -53.78
N GLN A 120 -8.97 -20.49 -53.92
CA GLN A 120 -8.10 -20.18 -55.06
C GLN A 120 -6.89 -21.10 -55.13
N LEU A 121 -6.20 -21.34 -54.01
CA LEU A 121 -5.09 -22.31 -53.96
C LEU A 121 -5.54 -23.71 -54.37
N ALA A 122 -6.64 -24.20 -53.80
CA ALA A 122 -7.18 -25.52 -54.15
C ALA A 122 -7.56 -25.62 -55.62
N ALA A 123 -8.01 -24.53 -56.27
CA ALA A 123 -8.30 -24.49 -57.72
C ALA A 123 -6.99 -24.56 -58.53
N ALA A 124 -5.95 -23.81 -58.15
CA ALA A 124 -4.64 -23.85 -58.81
C ALA A 124 -3.98 -25.23 -58.69
N GLU A 125 -4.04 -25.83 -57.48
CA GLU A 125 -3.52 -27.20 -57.27
C GLU A 125 -4.22 -28.24 -58.12
N ARG A 126 -5.55 -28.21 -58.24
CA ARG A 126 -6.32 -29.12 -59.13
C ARG A 126 -5.92 -28.92 -60.56
N GLU A 127 -5.74 -27.69 -61.05
CA GLU A 127 -5.35 -27.43 -62.43
C GLU A 127 -3.93 -27.91 -62.70
N HIS A 128 -2.97 -27.65 -61.82
CA HIS A 128 -1.62 -28.18 -61.95
C HIS A 128 -1.60 -29.71 -61.94
N ALA A 129 -2.33 -30.38 -61.07
CA ALA A 129 -2.46 -31.83 -61.02
C ALA A 129 -3.07 -32.39 -62.35
N ARG A 130 -4.08 -31.71 -62.86
CA ARG A 130 -4.72 -32.10 -64.18
C ARG A 130 -3.72 -32.01 -65.33
N LEU A 131 -2.96 -30.89 -65.44
CA LEU A 131 -1.98 -30.72 -66.53
C LEU A 131 -0.78 -31.66 -66.38
N SER A 132 -0.29 -31.89 -65.16
CA SER A 132 0.79 -32.83 -64.87
C SER A 132 0.39 -34.28 -65.22
N GLY A 133 -0.87 -34.67 -65.02
CA GLY A 133 -1.41 -35.97 -65.42
C GLY A 133 -1.52 -36.17 -66.98
N LEU A 134 -1.44 -35.09 -67.75
CA LEU A 134 -1.43 -35.07 -69.23
C LEU A 134 0.00 -34.84 -69.77
N ALA A 135 1.05 -35.11 -68.99
CA ALA A 135 2.44 -34.95 -69.39
C ALA A 135 2.69 -35.78 -70.70
N GLY A 136 3.21 -35.13 -71.75
CA GLY A 136 3.42 -35.70 -73.08
C GLY A 136 2.33 -35.30 -74.11
N VAL A 137 1.20 -34.76 -73.65
CA VAL A 137 0.17 -34.20 -74.49
C VAL A 137 0.16 -32.69 -74.50
N VAL A 138 0.45 -32.10 -73.29
CA VAL A 138 0.58 -30.63 -73.04
C VAL A 138 2.05 -30.21 -73.07
N SER A 139 2.31 -28.93 -73.34
CA SER A 139 3.69 -28.38 -73.30
C SER A 139 4.23 -28.28 -71.86
N ARG A 140 5.52 -28.47 -71.74
CA ARG A 140 6.23 -28.23 -70.39
C ARG A 140 5.97 -26.83 -69.89
N GLN A 141 5.97 -25.82 -70.74
CA GLN A 141 5.64 -24.45 -70.41
C GLN A 141 4.27 -24.30 -69.71
N GLN A 142 3.26 -25.03 -70.11
CA GLN A 142 1.93 -24.99 -69.46
C GLN A 142 1.93 -25.62 -68.08
N ILE A 143 2.71 -26.69 -67.87
CA ILE A 143 2.86 -27.33 -66.57
C ILE A 143 3.64 -26.40 -65.62
N ASP A 144 4.72 -25.77 -66.07
CA ASP A 144 5.52 -24.82 -65.29
C ASP A 144 4.69 -23.59 -64.93
N GLN A 145 3.89 -23.05 -65.86
CA GLN A 145 2.96 -21.94 -65.54
C GLN A 145 1.92 -22.32 -64.50
N ALA A 146 1.40 -23.52 -64.50
CA ALA A 146 0.47 -23.99 -63.49
C ALA A 146 1.17 -24.18 -62.12
N ALA A 147 2.43 -24.64 -62.13
CA ALA A 147 3.22 -24.71 -60.90
C ALA A 147 3.49 -23.32 -60.31
N ASP A 148 3.83 -22.32 -61.12
CA ASP A 148 4.00 -20.93 -60.71
C ASP A 148 2.71 -20.33 -60.13
N ALA A 149 1.57 -20.69 -60.72
CA ALA A 149 0.24 -20.28 -60.23
C ALA A 149 -0.03 -20.87 -58.80
N VAL A 150 0.34 -22.12 -58.54
CA VAL A 150 0.23 -22.74 -57.23
C VAL A 150 1.16 -22.02 -56.23
N ALA A 151 2.41 -21.74 -56.61
CA ALA A 151 3.36 -21.05 -55.76
C ALA A 151 2.85 -19.65 -55.39
N SER A 152 2.32 -18.90 -56.36
CA SER A 152 1.71 -17.59 -56.15
C SER A 152 0.48 -17.66 -55.23
N ALA A 153 -0.42 -18.60 -55.45
CA ALA A 153 -1.61 -18.79 -54.61
C ALA A 153 -1.24 -19.17 -53.17
N LYS A 154 -0.19 -19.96 -52.98
CA LYS A 154 0.35 -20.30 -51.65
C LYS A 154 0.93 -19.09 -50.95
N ALA A 155 1.72 -18.26 -51.63
CA ALA A 155 2.24 -17.03 -51.07
C ALA A 155 1.11 -16.05 -50.64
N ASN A 156 0.06 -15.96 -51.44
CA ASN A 156 -1.15 -15.18 -51.08
C ASN A 156 -1.85 -15.75 -49.84
N LEU A 157 -1.95 -17.10 -49.74
CA LEU A 157 -2.52 -17.74 -48.54
C LEU A 157 -1.71 -17.42 -47.29
N ASP A 158 -0.39 -17.50 -47.38
CA ASP A 158 0.50 -17.19 -46.26
C ASP A 158 0.36 -15.71 -45.86
N GLN A 159 0.21 -14.80 -46.81
CA GLN A 159 -0.06 -13.37 -46.54
C GLN A 159 -1.40 -13.17 -45.80
N GLU A 160 -2.49 -13.81 -46.28
CA GLU A 160 -3.79 -13.68 -45.60
C GLU A 160 -3.82 -14.33 -44.24
N GLN A 161 -3.05 -15.41 -44.02
CA GLN A 161 -2.88 -15.99 -42.69
C GLN A 161 -2.19 -15.01 -41.72
N ALA A 162 -1.16 -14.31 -42.19
CA ALA A 162 -0.50 -13.26 -41.39
C ALA A 162 -1.45 -12.09 -41.08
N ALA A 163 -2.29 -11.70 -42.07
CA ALA A 163 -3.31 -10.66 -41.86
C ALA A 163 -4.34 -11.05 -40.78
N VAL A 164 -4.80 -12.30 -40.75
CA VAL A 164 -5.69 -12.81 -39.70
C VAL A 164 -5.01 -12.72 -38.31
N GLN A 165 -3.72 -13.06 -38.22
CA GLN A 165 -2.99 -12.95 -36.95
C GLN A 165 -2.91 -11.51 -36.47
N VAL A 166 -2.66 -10.54 -37.36
CA VAL A 166 -2.67 -9.11 -37.06
C VAL A 166 -4.02 -8.66 -36.50
N GLN A 167 -5.12 -9.05 -37.17
CA GLN A 167 -6.46 -8.68 -36.70
C GLN A 167 -6.82 -9.36 -35.36
N ALA A 168 -6.38 -10.59 -35.16
CA ALA A 168 -6.54 -11.28 -33.86
C ALA A 168 -5.80 -10.59 -32.74
N ALA A 169 -4.60 -10.09 -33.00
CA ALA A 169 -3.83 -9.31 -32.01
C ALA A 169 -4.53 -7.99 -31.68
N GLN A 170 -5.06 -7.28 -32.68
CA GLN A 170 -5.84 -6.05 -32.49
C GLN A 170 -7.11 -6.29 -31.66
N LEU A 171 -7.81 -7.40 -31.89
CA LEU A 171 -8.94 -7.80 -31.06
C LEU A 171 -8.49 -8.06 -29.60
N GLY A 172 -7.37 -8.73 -29.42
CA GLY A 172 -6.77 -8.95 -28.10
C GLY A 172 -6.50 -7.64 -27.36
N GLU A 173 -5.92 -6.65 -28.05
CA GLU A 173 -5.67 -5.33 -27.51
C GLU A 173 -6.97 -4.59 -27.13
N ALA A 174 -7.98 -4.62 -27.99
CA ALA A 174 -9.27 -3.99 -27.72
C ALA A 174 -9.96 -4.61 -26.48
N ARG A 175 -9.91 -5.95 -26.35
CA ARG A 175 -10.45 -6.67 -25.19
C ARG A 175 -9.67 -6.33 -23.90
N TYR A 176 -8.36 -6.22 -23.99
CA TYR A 176 -7.53 -5.81 -22.85
C TYR A 176 -7.92 -4.41 -22.37
N ARG A 177 -8.08 -3.44 -23.28
CA ARG A 177 -8.53 -2.08 -22.94
C ARG A 177 -9.94 -2.06 -22.31
N LEU A 178 -10.83 -2.93 -22.75
CA LEU A 178 -12.14 -3.10 -22.13
C LEU A 178 -12.02 -3.66 -20.71
N GLU A 179 -11.16 -4.66 -20.49
CA GLU A 179 -10.94 -5.22 -19.15
C GLU A 179 -10.29 -4.20 -18.20
N GLU A 180 -9.48 -3.27 -18.70
CA GLU A 180 -8.89 -2.20 -17.89
C GLU A 180 -9.92 -1.23 -17.31
N THR A 181 -11.13 -1.16 -17.86
CA THR A 181 -12.24 -0.36 -17.30
C THR A 181 -12.88 -0.99 -16.08
N ILE A 182 -12.54 -2.22 -15.75
CA ILE A 182 -13.07 -2.97 -14.61
C ILE A 182 -12.03 -2.97 -13.49
N VAL A 183 -12.41 -2.40 -12.36
CA VAL A 183 -11.57 -2.38 -11.13
C VAL A 183 -11.85 -3.63 -10.33
N ARG A 184 -10.81 -4.43 -10.08
CA ARG A 184 -10.91 -5.71 -9.35
C ARG A 184 -10.04 -5.73 -8.12
N ALA A 185 -10.44 -6.54 -7.13
CA ALA A 185 -9.64 -6.82 -5.94
C ALA A 185 -8.35 -7.58 -6.33
N PRO A 186 -7.16 -7.09 -5.96
CA PRO A 186 -5.90 -7.76 -6.25
C PRO A 186 -5.66 -9.01 -5.38
N VAL A 187 -6.25 -9.05 -4.20
CA VAL A 187 -6.16 -10.13 -3.21
C VAL A 187 -7.49 -10.30 -2.47
N ASP A 188 -7.63 -11.39 -1.73
CA ASP A 188 -8.74 -11.57 -0.78
C ASP A 188 -8.60 -10.59 0.38
N GLY A 189 -9.71 -10.03 0.86
CA GLY A 189 -9.65 -9.05 1.95
C GLY A 189 -10.99 -8.39 2.26
N VAL A 190 -10.90 -7.26 2.96
CA VAL A 190 -12.06 -6.44 3.37
C VAL A 190 -11.87 -5.02 2.85
N ILE A 191 -12.93 -4.42 2.31
CA ILE A 191 -12.94 -3.01 1.92
C ILE A 191 -12.99 -2.14 3.19
N VAL A 192 -11.89 -1.46 3.48
CA VAL A 192 -11.78 -0.57 4.66
C VAL A 192 -12.38 0.79 4.37
N ARG A 193 -12.13 1.31 3.16
CA ARG A 193 -12.62 2.62 2.73
C ARG A 193 -12.93 2.63 1.25
N ARG A 194 -14.00 3.34 0.89
CA ARG A 194 -14.46 3.55 -0.48
C ARG A 194 -14.43 5.03 -0.83
N TYR A 195 -13.61 5.38 -1.81
CA TYR A 195 -13.53 6.75 -2.35
C TYR A 195 -14.35 6.88 -3.64
N ALA A 196 -14.47 5.77 -4.39
CA ALA A 196 -15.19 5.74 -5.65
C ALA A 196 -16.70 5.83 -5.43
N ASN A 197 -17.34 6.71 -6.20
CA ASN A 197 -18.80 6.81 -6.30
C ASN A 197 -19.18 6.90 -7.77
N PRO A 198 -20.39 6.48 -8.16
CA PRO A 198 -20.89 6.71 -9.52
C PRO A 198 -20.77 8.18 -9.89
N GLY A 199 -20.22 8.46 -11.08
CA GLY A 199 -19.93 9.81 -11.56
C GLY A 199 -18.57 10.37 -11.13
N THR A 200 -17.80 9.69 -10.29
CA THR A 200 -16.45 10.12 -9.93
C THR A 200 -15.49 9.89 -11.10
N GLY A 201 -14.71 10.92 -11.45
CA GLY A 201 -13.63 10.81 -12.43
C GLY A 201 -12.40 10.17 -11.83
N ALA A 202 -11.82 9.18 -12.49
CA ALA A 202 -10.51 8.63 -12.19
C ALA A 202 -9.47 9.20 -13.13
N SER A 203 -8.29 9.58 -12.60
CA SER A 203 -7.16 10.12 -13.36
C SER A 203 -5.96 9.20 -13.20
N THR A 204 -5.19 9.02 -14.27
CA THR A 204 -3.90 8.32 -14.26
C THR A 204 -2.71 9.26 -14.09
N LEU A 205 -2.91 10.55 -14.24
CA LEU A 205 -1.86 11.56 -14.01
C LEU A 205 -1.56 11.71 -12.52
N ASN A 206 -2.59 11.68 -11.69
CA ASN A 206 -2.48 11.54 -10.24
C ASN A 206 -3.21 10.26 -9.87
N VAL A 207 -2.48 9.28 -9.35
CA VAL A 207 -3.09 8.01 -8.90
C VAL A 207 -4.24 8.34 -7.95
N THR A 208 -5.47 8.12 -8.43
CA THR A 208 -6.68 8.37 -7.64
C THR A 208 -7.07 7.06 -6.97
N PRO A 209 -6.88 6.91 -5.64
CA PRO A 209 -7.32 5.70 -4.94
C PRO A 209 -8.84 5.60 -5.04
N MET A 210 -9.35 4.42 -5.35
CA MET A 210 -10.77 4.11 -5.41
C MET A 210 -11.23 3.36 -4.16
N PHE A 211 -10.37 2.47 -3.65
CA PHE A 211 -10.64 1.68 -2.47
C PHE A 211 -9.37 1.48 -1.65
N ASP A 212 -9.51 1.44 -0.33
CA ASP A 212 -8.51 0.88 0.57
C ASP A 212 -8.96 -0.55 0.91
N LEU A 213 -8.13 -1.53 0.55
CA LEU A 213 -8.36 -2.95 0.78
C LEU A 213 -7.40 -3.45 1.88
N GLU A 214 -7.95 -3.97 2.96
CA GLU A 214 -7.22 -4.72 3.97
C GLU A 214 -7.10 -6.17 3.49
N PRO A 215 -5.89 -6.67 3.16
CA PRO A 215 -5.73 -8.05 2.76
C PRO A 215 -6.06 -9.02 3.89
N ALA A 216 -6.56 -10.21 3.55
CA ALA A 216 -6.77 -11.31 4.48
C ALA A 216 -5.40 -11.87 4.92
N GLY A 217 -4.72 -11.15 5.83
CA GLY A 217 -3.37 -11.45 6.32
C GLY A 217 -3.32 -11.58 7.83
N ARG A 218 -2.13 -11.92 8.34
CA ARG A 218 -1.87 -11.97 9.78
C ARG A 218 -1.93 -10.57 10.38
N ARG A 219 -2.55 -10.44 11.53
CA ARG A 219 -2.54 -9.20 12.31
C ARG A 219 -1.15 -9.00 12.91
N ILE A 220 -0.63 -7.81 12.77
CA ILE A 220 0.68 -7.39 13.30
C ILE A 220 0.55 -6.04 14.00
N VAL A 221 1.53 -5.73 14.83
CA VAL A 221 1.74 -4.39 15.38
C VAL A 221 3.12 -3.92 14.94
N ARG A 222 3.19 -2.73 14.37
CA ARG A 222 4.44 -2.03 14.07
C ARG A 222 4.75 -1.11 15.25
N ALA A 223 5.74 -1.47 16.04
CA ALA A 223 6.19 -0.70 17.19
C ALA A 223 7.45 0.09 16.84
N GLU A 224 7.55 1.30 17.37
CA GLU A 224 8.70 2.18 17.23
C GLU A 224 9.52 2.14 18.53
N VAL A 225 10.68 1.49 18.47
CA VAL A 225 11.57 1.30 19.61
C VAL A 225 12.72 2.29 19.53
N THR A 226 13.00 3.01 20.61
CA THR A 226 14.10 3.95 20.69
C THR A 226 15.45 3.23 20.72
N GLU A 227 16.54 3.94 20.36
CA GLU A 227 17.89 3.39 20.40
C GLU A 227 18.29 2.88 21.78
N THR A 228 17.82 3.55 22.84
CA THR A 228 18.12 3.21 24.24
C THR A 228 17.44 1.91 24.68
N GLU A 229 16.28 1.59 24.13
CA GLU A 229 15.49 0.39 24.45
C GLU A 229 15.80 -0.80 23.54
N LEU A 230 16.46 -0.55 22.41
CA LEU A 230 16.76 -1.56 21.41
C LEU A 230 17.53 -2.79 21.94
N PRO A 231 18.49 -2.66 22.90
CA PRO A 231 19.17 -3.81 23.46
C PRO A 231 18.24 -4.79 24.20
N ALA A 232 17.07 -4.31 24.64
CA ALA A 232 16.07 -5.13 25.33
C ALA A 232 15.11 -5.86 24.37
N VAL A 233 15.27 -5.71 23.03
CA VAL A 233 14.36 -6.27 22.02
C VAL A 233 15.07 -7.32 21.18
N ALA A 234 14.72 -8.59 21.39
CA ALA A 234 15.24 -9.70 20.60
C ALA A 234 14.18 -10.31 19.69
N ILE A 235 14.60 -10.75 18.49
CA ILE A 235 13.70 -11.46 17.55
C ILE A 235 13.28 -12.79 18.20
N GLY A 236 11.98 -13.06 18.16
CA GLY A 236 11.41 -14.27 18.76
C GLY A 236 10.97 -14.11 20.21
N GLU A 237 11.25 -12.96 20.83
CA GLU A 237 10.86 -12.66 22.21
C GLU A 237 9.34 -12.50 22.34
N GLN A 238 8.82 -12.90 23.51
CA GLN A 238 7.40 -12.72 23.84
C GLN A 238 7.16 -11.28 24.35
N VAL A 239 6.06 -10.70 23.92
CA VAL A 239 5.63 -9.36 24.32
C VAL A 239 4.18 -9.40 24.78
N ARG A 240 3.78 -8.36 25.48
CA ARG A 240 2.38 -8.09 25.82
C ARG A 240 1.91 -6.86 25.05
N LEU A 241 0.73 -6.99 24.44
CA LEU A 241 0.09 -5.95 23.66
C LEU A 241 -1.14 -5.46 24.42
N SER A 242 -1.27 -4.15 24.60
CA SER A 242 -2.47 -3.53 25.17
C SER A 242 -2.83 -2.29 24.36
N THR A 243 -4.10 -1.92 24.35
CA THR A 243 -4.48 -0.64 23.76
C THR A 243 -4.04 0.50 24.68
N GLU A 244 -3.82 1.67 24.12
CA GLU A 244 -3.46 2.87 24.89
C GLU A 244 -4.59 3.24 25.88
N THR A 245 -5.84 3.03 25.49
CA THR A 245 -7.04 3.35 26.28
C THR A 245 -7.38 2.29 27.34
N ASP A 246 -7.01 1.02 27.11
CA ASP A 246 -7.25 -0.06 28.06
C ASP A 246 -5.97 -0.90 28.23
N GLN A 247 -5.24 -0.59 29.28
CA GLN A 247 -4.01 -1.28 29.65
C GLN A 247 -4.26 -2.45 30.64
N SER A 248 -5.51 -2.71 30.98
CA SER A 248 -5.88 -3.83 31.88
C SER A 248 -5.95 -5.18 31.15
N HIS A 249 -6.15 -5.15 29.82
CA HIS A 249 -6.19 -6.35 29.00
C HIS A 249 -4.90 -6.45 28.15
N ASP A 250 -4.09 -7.45 28.48
CA ASP A 250 -2.86 -7.76 27.76
C ASP A 250 -3.09 -8.96 26.81
N TYR A 251 -2.74 -8.78 25.55
CA TYR A 251 -2.74 -9.84 24.53
C TYR A 251 -1.32 -10.33 24.28
N PRO A 252 -1.10 -11.65 24.14
CA PRO A 252 0.22 -12.17 23.83
C PRO A 252 0.62 -11.87 22.39
N GLY A 253 1.88 -11.49 22.21
CA GLY A 253 2.50 -11.31 20.92
C GLY A 253 3.93 -11.84 20.91
N LYS A 254 4.54 -11.90 19.74
CA LYS A 254 5.92 -12.31 19.55
C LYS A 254 6.61 -11.39 18.56
N VAL A 255 7.84 -11.00 18.84
CA VAL A 255 8.67 -10.23 17.91
C VAL A 255 8.98 -11.09 16.68
N LEU A 256 8.48 -10.68 15.51
CA LEU A 256 8.67 -11.40 14.25
C LEU A 256 9.94 -10.93 13.54
N ARG A 257 10.13 -9.63 13.44
CA ARG A 257 11.27 -9.01 12.74
C ARG A 257 11.54 -7.62 13.27
N ARG A 258 12.75 -7.15 13.04
CA ARG A 258 13.23 -5.81 13.38
C ARG A 258 13.84 -5.18 12.14
N ALA A 259 13.57 -3.89 11.89
CA ALA A 259 14.20 -3.15 10.82
C ALA A 259 15.73 -3.09 11.05
N ALA A 260 16.49 -3.09 9.96
CA ALA A 260 17.94 -2.99 10.00
C ALA A 260 18.44 -1.54 9.95
N VAL A 261 17.53 -0.56 9.94
CA VAL A 261 17.84 0.88 9.82
C VAL A 261 17.07 1.66 10.86
N PHE A 262 17.68 2.73 11.33
CA PHE A 262 16.98 3.75 12.13
C PHE A 262 16.19 4.66 11.20
N GLY A 263 14.97 4.99 11.60
CA GLY A 263 14.08 5.95 10.93
C GLY A 263 13.72 7.10 11.85
N GLU A 264 13.03 8.07 11.27
CA GLU A 264 12.36 9.11 12.03
C GLU A 264 11.09 8.54 12.68
N ARG A 265 10.77 9.01 13.88
CA ARG A 265 9.55 8.65 14.60
C ARG A 265 8.33 9.13 13.81
N LYS A 266 7.40 8.23 13.50
CA LYS A 266 6.16 8.52 12.77
C LYS A 266 4.96 8.64 13.71
N LEU A 267 5.02 7.97 14.86
CA LEU A 267 4.00 8.05 15.90
C LEU A 267 4.29 9.28 16.76
N GLN A 268 3.37 10.23 16.79
CA GLN A 268 3.45 11.37 17.71
C GLN A 268 3.00 10.89 19.08
N SER A 269 3.90 11.06 20.07
CA SER A 269 3.54 10.89 21.48
C SER A 269 2.72 12.07 21.96
N ASP A 270 1.71 11.81 22.80
CA ASP A 270 0.94 12.86 23.46
C ASP A 270 1.73 13.48 24.66
N ASP A 271 2.93 12.97 24.97
CA ASP A 271 3.80 13.52 26.01
C ASP A 271 4.64 14.70 25.47
N PRO A 272 4.39 15.95 25.93
CA PRO A 272 5.11 17.12 25.46
C PRO A 272 6.59 17.16 25.87
N THR A 273 7.05 16.23 26.71
CA THR A 273 8.45 16.10 27.14
C THR A 273 9.26 15.17 26.25
N GLU A 274 8.61 14.36 25.41
CA GLU A 274 9.27 13.47 24.48
C GLU A 274 9.78 14.24 23.25
N ARG A 275 11.03 13.98 22.88
CA ARG A 275 11.67 14.65 21.73
C ARG A 275 11.17 14.03 20.43
N THR A 276 10.67 14.85 19.54
CA THR A 276 10.22 14.44 18.20
C THR A 276 11.38 13.97 17.29
N ASP A 277 12.63 14.28 17.66
CA ASP A 277 13.84 13.98 16.89
C ASP A 277 14.51 12.64 17.24
N ASP A 278 13.89 11.83 18.09
CA ASP A 278 14.46 10.54 18.48
C ASP A 278 14.41 9.55 17.30
N LYS A 279 15.58 8.97 17.01
CA LYS A 279 15.68 7.90 16.03
C LYS A 279 15.11 6.62 16.59
N VAL A 280 14.24 5.99 15.82
CA VAL A 280 13.57 4.76 16.21
C VAL A 280 13.84 3.62 15.22
N VAL A 281 13.73 2.40 15.71
CA VAL A 281 13.76 1.18 14.89
C VAL A 281 12.37 0.58 14.88
N GLU A 282 11.84 0.31 13.69
CA GLU A 282 10.56 -0.37 13.54
C GLU A 282 10.72 -1.86 13.89
N VAL A 283 9.89 -2.30 14.81
CA VAL A 283 9.79 -3.71 15.24
C VAL A 283 8.41 -4.22 14.93
N VAL A 284 8.33 -5.36 14.22
CA VAL A 284 7.06 -6.00 13.86
C VAL A 284 6.78 -7.15 14.82
N VAL A 285 5.62 -7.08 15.43
CA VAL A 285 5.15 -8.04 16.44
C VAL A 285 3.87 -8.72 15.95
N SER A 286 3.72 -10.04 16.21
CA SER A 286 2.46 -10.72 15.90
C SER A 286 1.35 -10.29 16.85
N ALA A 287 0.14 -10.13 16.32
CA ALA A 287 -1.05 -9.74 17.07
C ALA A 287 -2.27 -10.60 16.69
N ASP A 288 -2.03 -11.85 16.29
CA ASP A 288 -3.06 -12.76 15.76
C ASP A 288 -4.22 -13.01 16.74
N SER A 289 -3.96 -12.92 18.05
CA SER A 289 -4.96 -13.14 19.12
C SER A 289 -5.68 -11.87 19.57
N ALA A 290 -5.29 -10.71 19.09
CA ALA A 290 -5.80 -9.43 19.55
C ALA A 290 -6.86 -8.86 18.60
N PRO A 291 -8.00 -8.36 19.10
CA PRO A 291 -9.06 -7.79 18.28
C PRO A 291 -8.80 -6.32 17.90
N PHE A 292 -7.53 -6.00 17.58
CA PHE A 292 -7.17 -4.63 17.22
C PHE A 292 -7.66 -4.28 15.82
N LEU A 293 -8.17 -3.07 15.66
CA LEU A 293 -8.47 -2.52 14.34
C LEU A 293 -7.20 -1.98 13.70
N VAL A 294 -7.10 -2.12 12.38
CA VAL A 294 -5.97 -1.53 11.62
C VAL A 294 -5.94 -0.02 11.85
N GLY A 295 -4.76 0.47 12.18
CA GLY A 295 -4.58 1.88 12.52
C GLY A 295 -4.69 2.22 14.00
N GLN A 296 -5.15 1.30 14.86
CA GLN A 296 -5.28 1.51 16.30
C GLN A 296 -3.92 1.61 16.98
N ARG A 297 -3.78 2.53 17.94
CA ARG A 297 -2.58 2.65 18.77
C ARG A 297 -2.53 1.51 19.78
N VAL A 298 -1.35 0.92 19.94
CA VAL A 298 -1.09 -0.24 20.78
C VAL A 298 0.22 -0.02 21.52
N LEU A 299 0.23 -0.29 22.82
CA LEU A 299 1.45 -0.35 23.62
C LEU A 299 2.03 -1.77 23.54
N VAL A 300 3.31 -1.85 23.18
CA VAL A 300 4.06 -3.09 23.11
C VAL A 300 5.00 -3.16 24.29
N LYS A 301 4.74 -4.08 25.21
CA LYS A 301 5.48 -4.27 26.46
C LYS A 301 6.42 -5.46 26.31
N PHE A 302 7.72 -5.21 26.25
CA PHE A 302 8.75 -6.24 26.17
C PHE A 302 9.03 -6.80 27.55
N LEU A 303 8.97 -8.11 27.71
CA LEU A 303 9.17 -8.76 29.00
C LEU A 303 10.66 -8.81 29.34
N LYS A 304 11.02 -8.71 30.62
CA LYS A 304 12.41 -8.95 31.04
C LYS A 304 12.76 -10.40 30.82
N SER A 305 13.81 -10.68 30.05
CA SER A 305 14.33 -12.04 29.94
C SER A 305 14.82 -12.54 31.31
N PRO A 306 14.48 -13.76 31.72
CA PRO A 306 14.97 -14.33 32.97
C PRO A 306 16.48 -14.62 32.85
N GLY A 307 17.34 -13.60 32.99
CA GLY A 307 18.79 -13.78 32.90
C GLY A 307 19.60 -12.53 32.54
N SER A 308 19.01 -11.34 32.53
CA SER A 308 19.73 -10.05 32.36
C SER A 308 19.76 -9.25 33.65
#